data_4ff4f2850d897eddb6ebeaf03d30445e
#
_entry.id   4ff4f2850d897eddb6ebeaf03d30445e
#
_cell.length_a   1.000
_cell.length_b   1.000
_cell.length_c   1.000
_cell.angle_alpha   90.00
_cell.angle_beta   90.00
_cell.angle_gamma   90.00
#
_symmetry.space_group_name_H-M   'P 1'
#
loop_
_entity.id
_entity.type
_entity.pdbx_description
1 polymer ?
#
loop_
_entity_poly.entity_id
_entity_poly.type
_entity_poly.pdbx_seq_one_letter_code
_entity_poly.pdbx_strand_id
1 'polypeptide(L)'
;MIQVTLPLDLVKGGVYRNALSKEIISLIISIQLILLLFLQWPVGSWISKKERLFGLKFSLVNFSLASFLLFISSYLNIPAFYLISFALILVGLGTASFLPTSTDVVFRIAPSNKKGFALALLSQCFAMGYFFGPFISGRILDLFGYASVIWLSISFACFIIFAILFKRLF
;
A
#
# COMPACT_ATOMS: atom_id res chain seq x y z
N MET A 1 6.84 -1.02 -0.05
CA MET A 1 7.17 0.25 -0.72
C MET A 1 6.43 1.43 -0.10
N ILE A 2 5.10 1.50 -0.05
CA ILE A 2 4.33 2.64 0.49
C ILE A 2 4.79 3.04 1.92
N GLN A 3 4.93 2.09 2.83
CA GLN A 3 5.29 2.32 4.23
C GLN A 3 6.67 2.97 4.44
N VAL A 4 7.58 2.83 3.49
CA VAL A 4 8.93 3.41 3.57
C VAL A 4 9.01 4.72 2.81
N THR A 5 8.38 4.79 1.64
CA THR A 5 8.37 6.00 0.81
C THR A 5 7.62 7.15 1.49
N LEU A 6 6.53 6.83 2.19
CA LEU A 6 5.67 7.83 2.82
C LEU A 6 6.41 8.72 3.85
N PRO A 7 7.13 8.17 4.85
CA PRO A 7 7.89 9.00 5.78
C PRO A 7 8.90 9.90 5.09
N LEU A 8 9.60 9.39 4.08
CA LEU A 8 10.60 10.14 3.32
C LEU A 8 9.97 11.30 2.53
N ASP A 9 8.82 11.04 1.90
CA ASP A 9 8.04 12.05 1.18
C ASP A 9 7.52 13.15 2.12
N LEU A 10 7.04 12.78 3.30
CA LEU A 10 6.53 13.74 4.28
C LEU A 10 7.64 14.63 4.87
N VAL A 11 8.85 14.07 5.04
CA VAL A 11 10.03 14.81 5.52
C VAL A 11 10.57 15.76 4.46
N LYS A 12 10.68 15.31 3.21
CA LYS A 12 11.19 16.15 2.10
C LYS A 12 10.17 17.17 1.62
N GLY A 13 8.88 16.90 1.79
CA GLY A 13 7.79 17.68 1.21
C GLY A 13 7.42 17.22 -0.19
N GLY A 14 6.34 17.80 -0.75
CA GLY A 14 5.89 17.58 -2.13
C GLY A 14 6.39 18.64 -3.09
N VAL A 15 5.84 18.68 -4.31
CA VAL A 15 6.18 19.69 -5.32
C VAL A 15 5.84 21.11 -4.84
N TYR A 16 4.65 21.28 -4.25
CA TYR A 16 4.19 22.54 -3.65
C TYR A 16 3.84 22.38 -2.18
N ARG A 17 3.87 21.17 -1.64
CA ARG A 17 3.60 20.90 -0.23
C ARG A 17 4.85 21.12 0.60
N ASN A 18 4.72 21.91 1.67
CA ASN A 18 5.78 22.07 2.66
C ASN A 18 6.08 20.76 3.39
N ALA A 19 7.32 20.59 3.82
CA ALA A 19 7.74 19.50 4.69
C ALA A 19 6.95 19.54 6.00
N LEU A 20 6.54 18.37 6.51
CA LEU A 20 5.88 18.25 7.80
C LEU A 20 6.92 18.12 8.91
N SER A 21 6.57 18.58 10.12
CA SER A 21 7.43 18.39 11.29
C SER A 21 7.54 16.91 11.65
N LYS A 22 8.68 16.54 12.24
CA LYS A 22 8.96 15.14 12.60
C LYS A 22 7.94 14.57 13.59
N GLU A 23 7.40 15.41 14.48
CA GLU A 23 6.37 15.02 15.43
C GLU A 23 5.06 14.66 14.72
N ILE A 24 4.62 15.48 13.76
CA ILE A 24 3.41 15.22 12.97
C ILE A 24 3.56 13.93 12.16
N ILE A 25 4.73 13.72 11.54
CA ILE A 25 5.00 12.50 10.76
C ILE A 25 4.95 11.26 11.66
N SER A 26 5.59 11.30 12.82
CA SER A 26 5.58 10.21 13.79
C SER A 26 4.15 9.89 14.25
N LEU A 27 3.35 10.92 14.54
CA LEU A 27 1.95 10.78 14.95
C LEU A 27 1.09 10.15 13.84
N ILE A 28 1.24 10.60 12.61
CA ILE A 28 0.54 10.06 11.44
C ILE A 28 0.85 8.56 11.25
N ILE A 29 2.12 8.18 11.32
CA ILE A 29 2.55 6.78 11.17
C ILE A 29 2.02 5.92 12.33
N SER A 30 2.06 6.43 13.54
CA SER A 30 1.54 5.73 14.73
C SER A 30 0.02 5.49 14.61
N ILE A 31 -0.74 6.52 14.20
CA ILE A 31 -2.18 6.40 13.96
C ILE A 31 -2.46 5.36 12.86
N GLN A 32 -1.68 5.36 11.78
CA GLN A 32 -1.82 4.37 10.71
C GLN A 32 -1.65 2.93 11.20
N LEU A 33 -0.64 2.67 12.03
CA LEU A 33 -0.39 1.35 12.61
C LEU A 33 -1.50 0.91 13.55
N ILE A 34 -1.98 1.82 14.40
CA ILE A 34 -3.11 1.57 15.28
C ILE A 34 -4.38 1.27 14.47
N LEU A 35 -4.65 2.07 13.45
CA LEU A 35 -5.79 1.87 12.56
C LEU A 35 -5.72 0.51 11.86
N LEU A 36 -4.55 0.10 11.38
CA LEU A 36 -4.34 -1.20 10.76
C LEU A 36 -4.66 -2.33 11.74
N LEU A 37 -4.21 -2.23 12.98
CA LEU A 37 -4.48 -3.22 14.03
C LEU A 37 -5.98 -3.41 14.27
N PHE A 38 -6.74 -2.30 14.38
CA PHE A 38 -8.19 -2.35 14.58
C PHE A 38 -8.95 -2.81 13.34
N LEU A 39 -8.50 -2.45 12.14
CA LEU A 39 -9.16 -2.81 10.88
C LEU A 39 -8.88 -4.25 10.45
N GLN A 40 -7.78 -4.85 10.87
CA GLN A 40 -7.36 -6.17 10.38
C GLN A 40 -8.40 -7.26 10.68
N TRP A 41 -8.98 -7.27 11.87
CA TRP A 41 -9.98 -8.27 12.25
C TRP A 41 -11.34 -8.07 11.54
N PRO A 42 -12.01 -6.91 11.59
CA PRO A 42 -13.30 -6.73 10.93
C PRO A 42 -13.20 -6.85 9.40
N VAL A 43 -12.16 -6.30 8.77
CA VAL A 43 -11.96 -6.39 7.33
C VAL A 43 -11.66 -7.83 6.92
N GLY A 44 -10.80 -8.54 7.66
CA GLY A 44 -10.49 -9.94 7.41
C GLY A 44 -11.72 -10.83 7.51
N SER A 45 -12.54 -10.66 8.56
CA SER A 45 -13.78 -11.43 8.74
C SER A 45 -14.84 -11.12 7.67
N TRP A 46 -14.92 -9.88 7.20
CA TRP A 46 -15.82 -9.49 6.13
C TRP A 46 -15.39 -10.10 4.79
N ILE A 47 -14.09 -10.05 4.47
CA ILE A 47 -13.53 -10.58 3.22
C ILE A 47 -13.61 -12.09 3.15
N SER A 48 -13.46 -12.80 4.27
CA SER A 48 -13.56 -14.27 4.32
C SER A 48 -14.91 -14.82 3.85
N LYS A 49 -15.95 -13.98 3.88
CA LYS A 49 -17.33 -14.31 3.41
C LYS A 49 -17.52 -14.01 1.91
N LYS A 50 -16.54 -13.43 1.23
CA LYS A 50 -16.62 -13.04 -0.18
C LYS A 50 -15.86 -14.01 -1.09
N GLU A 51 -15.98 -13.80 -2.39
CA GLU A 51 -15.24 -14.57 -3.38
C GLU A 51 -13.72 -14.53 -3.16
N ARG A 52 -13.05 -15.63 -3.52
CA ARG A 52 -11.63 -15.88 -3.27
C ARG A 52 -10.70 -14.73 -3.66
N LEU A 53 -10.94 -14.06 -4.78
CA LEU A 53 -10.09 -12.96 -5.28
C LEU A 53 -10.61 -11.57 -4.90
N PHE A 54 -11.76 -11.48 -4.22
CA PHE A 54 -12.36 -10.21 -3.86
C PHE A 54 -11.42 -9.36 -3.00
N GLY A 55 -10.79 -9.97 -1.98
CA GLY A 55 -9.87 -9.27 -1.09
C GLY A 55 -8.64 -8.70 -1.80
N LEU A 56 -8.09 -9.42 -2.81
CA LEU A 56 -6.99 -8.90 -3.63
C LEU A 56 -7.45 -7.74 -4.51
N LYS A 57 -8.61 -7.83 -5.14
CA LYS A 57 -9.18 -6.74 -5.94
C LYS A 57 -9.44 -5.50 -5.09
N PHE A 58 -10.07 -5.71 -3.93
CA PHE A 58 -10.36 -4.64 -2.98
C PHE A 58 -9.07 -3.95 -2.50
N SER A 59 -8.01 -4.71 -2.19
CA SER A 59 -6.73 -4.15 -1.78
C SER A 59 -6.07 -3.32 -2.89
N LEU A 60 -6.08 -3.81 -4.14
CA LEU A 60 -5.49 -3.10 -5.27
C LEU A 60 -6.19 -1.77 -5.56
N VAL A 61 -7.53 -1.74 -5.50
CA VAL A 61 -8.30 -0.50 -5.63
C VAL A 61 -7.93 0.50 -4.54
N ASN A 62 -7.88 0.04 -3.28
CA ASN A 62 -7.49 0.92 -2.16
C ASN A 62 -6.06 1.44 -2.29
N PHE A 63 -5.09 0.61 -2.68
CA PHE A 63 -3.71 1.05 -2.90
C PHE A 63 -3.59 2.01 -4.09
N SER A 64 -4.31 1.78 -5.17
CA SER A 64 -4.35 2.68 -6.33
C SER A 64 -4.90 4.05 -5.94
N LEU A 65 -6.06 4.09 -5.27
CA LEU A 65 -6.68 5.33 -4.80
C LEU A 65 -5.82 6.06 -3.78
N ALA A 66 -5.26 5.34 -2.81
CA ALA A 66 -4.37 5.92 -1.81
C ALA A 66 -3.13 6.58 -2.45
N SER A 67 -2.48 5.87 -3.37
CA SER A 67 -1.30 6.40 -4.06
C SER A 67 -1.67 7.59 -4.95
N PHE A 68 -2.82 7.58 -5.58
CA PHE A 68 -3.31 8.71 -6.36
C PHE A 68 -3.59 9.95 -5.49
N LEU A 69 -4.18 9.77 -4.31
CA LEU A 69 -4.38 10.85 -3.35
C LEU A 69 -3.06 11.41 -2.83
N LEU A 70 -2.07 10.56 -2.57
CA LEU A 70 -0.72 10.99 -2.18
C LEU A 70 -0.04 11.76 -3.31
N PHE A 71 -0.23 11.36 -4.57
CA PHE A 71 0.22 12.13 -5.73
C PHE A 71 -0.40 13.53 -5.74
N ILE A 72 -1.72 13.65 -5.63
CA ILE A 72 -2.43 14.94 -5.59
C ILE A 72 -1.95 15.78 -4.40
N SER A 73 -1.76 15.18 -3.24
CA SER A 73 -1.30 15.88 -2.03
C SER A 73 0.07 16.55 -2.19
N SER A 74 0.90 16.07 -3.12
CA SER A 74 2.20 16.68 -3.42
C SER A 74 2.08 18.05 -4.09
N TYR A 75 0.94 18.33 -4.73
CA TYR A 75 0.68 19.60 -5.44
C TYR A 75 -0.21 20.58 -4.66
N LEU A 76 -0.73 20.17 -3.51
CA LEU A 76 -1.63 20.99 -2.70
C LEU A 76 -0.98 21.32 -1.36
N ASN A 77 -1.16 22.57 -0.86
CA ASN A 77 -0.54 23.01 0.38
C ASN A 77 -1.46 22.80 1.60
N ILE A 78 -2.61 23.43 1.63
CA ILE A 78 -3.52 23.43 2.79
C ILE A 78 -4.33 22.13 2.91
N PRO A 79 -4.95 21.56 1.85
CA PRO A 79 -5.72 20.33 1.96
C PRO A 79 -4.84 19.06 2.00
N ALA A 80 -3.51 19.19 1.86
CA ALA A 80 -2.59 18.05 1.82
C ALA A 80 -2.72 17.14 3.05
N PHE A 81 -2.86 17.72 4.25
CA PHE A 81 -2.99 16.94 5.48
C PHE A 81 -4.23 16.03 5.47
N TYR A 82 -5.37 16.54 5.05
CA TYR A 82 -6.61 15.74 4.96
C TYR A 82 -6.52 14.65 3.90
N LEU A 83 -5.91 14.95 2.74
CA LEU A 83 -5.68 13.98 1.68
C LEU A 83 -4.73 12.87 2.12
N ILE A 84 -3.64 13.22 2.81
CA ILE A 84 -2.70 12.25 3.38
C ILE A 84 -3.40 11.37 4.41
N SER A 85 -4.16 11.96 5.33
CA SER A 85 -4.89 11.20 6.37
C SER A 85 -5.89 10.23 5.74
N PHE A 86 -6.63 10.66 4.73
CA PHE A 86 -7.57 9.78 4.02
C PHE A 86 -6.85 8.69 3.21
N ALA A 87 -5.75 9.02 2.55
CA ALA A 87 -4.93 8.04 1.85
C ALA A 87 -4.40 6.96 2.80
N LEU A 88 -4.02 7.32 4.03
CA LEU A 88 -3.56 6.36 5.04
C LEU A 88 -4.65 5.40 5.51
N ILE A 89 -5.90 5.86 5.60
CA ILE A 89 -7.04 4.98 5.87
C ILE A 89 -7.17 3.95 4.75
N LEU A 90 -7.08 4.38 3.49
CA LEU A 90 -7.13 3.47 2.33
C LEU A 90 -5.95 2.50 2.30
N VAL A 91 -4.74 2.94 2.65
CA VAL A 91 -3.57 2.05 2.80
C VAL A 91 -3.82 1.01 3.88
N GLY A 92 -4.40 1.42 5.01
CA GLY A 92 -4.77 0.52 6.12
C GLY A 92 -5.78 -0.55 5.67
N LEU A 93 -6.86 -0.14 4.99
CA LEU A 93 -7.87 -1.05 4.42
C LEU A 93 -7.26 -1.98 3.36
N GLY A 94 -6.43 -1.45 2.47
CA GLY A 94 -5.71 -2.24 1.47
C GLY A 94 -4.81 -3.29 2.10
N THR A 95 -4.03 -2.92 3.12
CA THR A 95 -3.12 -3.84 3.82
C THR A 95 -3.89 -4.89 4.63
N ALA A 96 -4.93 -4.47 5.36
CA ALA A 96 -5.78 -5.36 6.15
C ALA A 96 -6.50 -6.43 5.29
N SER A 97 -6.78 -6.11 4.03
CA SER A 97 -7.37 -7.05 3.09
C SER A 97 -6.35 -7.90 2.34
N PHE A 98 -5.20 -7.33 1.98
CA PHE A 98 -4.19 -7.97 1.16
C PHE A 98 -3.50 -9.15 1.86
N LEU A 99 -3.03 -8.94 3.09
CA LEU A 99 -2.25 -9.93 3.83
C LEU A 99 -2.99 -11.25 4.05
N PRO A 100 -4.21 -11.27 4.63
CA PRO A 100 -4.93 -12.52 4.84
C PRO A 100 -5.35 -13.18 3.52
N THR A 101 -5.77 -12.37 2.52
CA THR A 101 -6.23 -12.92 1.25
C THR A 101 -5.07 -13.54 0.45
N SER A 102 -3.92 -12.89 0.37
CA SER A 102 -2.75 -13.43 -0.34
C SER A 102 -2.28 -14.75 0.28
N THR A 103 -2.27 -14.82 1.61
CA THR A 103 -1.90 -16.03 2.35
C THR A 103 -2.90 -17.17 2.10
N ASP A 104 -4.22 -16.89 2.17
CA ASP A 104 -5.27 -17.88 1.92
C ASP A 104 -5.23 -18.40 0.47
N VAL A 105 -5.06 -17.52 -0.50
CA VAL A 105 -4.97 -17.90 -1.93
C VAL A 105 -3.78 -18.82 -2.15
N VAL A 106 -2.58 -18.48 -1.65
CA VAL A 106 -1.39 -19.30 -1.78
C VAL A 106 -1.56 -20.63 -1.08
N PHE A 107 -2.12 -20.66 0.13
CA PHE A 107 -2.34 -21.88 0.91
C PHE A 107 -3.30 -22.86 0.22
N ARG A 108 -4.29 -22.35 -0.51
CA ARG A 108 -5.28 -23.17 -1.23
C ARG A 108 -4.79 -23.69 -2.57
N ILE A 109 -3.95 -22.90 -3.28
CA ILE A 109 -3.43 -23.31 -4.60
C ILE A 109 -2.26 -24.27 -4.44
N ALA A 110 -1.49 -24.16 -3.37
CA ALA A 110 -0.32 -25.01 -3.14
C ALA A 110 -0.72 -26.48 -2.87
N PRO A 111 0.01 -27.46 -3.48
CA PRO A 111 -0.16 -28.87 -3.15
C PRO A 111 0.02 -29.13 -1.65
N SER A 112 -0.69 -30.13 -1.13
CA SER A 112 -0.74 -30.42 0.32
C SER A 112 0.65 -30.63 0.94
N ASN A 113 1.57 -31.23 0.21
CA ASN A 113 2.95 -31.51 0.63
C ASN A 113 3.91 -30.32 0.47
N LYS A 114 3.50 -29.21 -0.18
CA LYS A 114 4.35 -28.04 -0.47
C LYS A 114 3.79 -26.72 0.09
N LYS A 115 2.78 -26.75 0.94
CA LYS A 115 2.14 -25.55 1.50
C LYS A 115 3.13 -24.66 2.26
N GLY A 116 3.98 -25.24 3.10
CA GLY A 116 5.01 -24.50 3.83
C GLY A 116 6.01 -23.79 2.90
N PHE A 117 6.46 -24.50 1.85
CA PHE A 117 7.35 -23.91 0.85
C PHE A 117 6.68 -22.74 0.09
N ALA A 118 5.42 -22.89 -0.31
CA ALA A 118 4.69 -21.84 -1.00
C ALA A 118 4.50 -20.59 -0.13
N LEU A 119 4.21 -20.75 1.16
CA LEU A 119 4.14 -19.65 2.11
C LEU A 119 5.50 -18.98 2.35
N ALA A 120 6.58 -19.78 2.40
CA ALA A 120 7.94 -19.23 2.49
C ALA A 120 8.29 -18.37 1.27
N LEU A 121 7.94 -18.82 0.05
CA LEU A 121 8.11 -18.03 -1.17
C LEU A 121 7.31 -16.72 -1.12
N LEU A 122 6.06 -16.76 -0.66
CA LEU A 122 5.26 -15.55 -0.48
C LEU A 122 5.95 -14.55 0.47
N SER A 123 6.46 -15.05 1.60
CA SER A 123 7.20 -14.23 2.57
C SER A 123 8.47 -13.63 1.97
N GLN A 124 9.20 -14.40 1.13
CA GLN A 124 10.36 -13.87 0.41
C GLN A 124 9.99 -12.78 -0.59
N CYS A 125 8.86 -12.89 -1.30
CA CYS A 125 8.37 -11.83 -2.18
C CYS A 125 8.11 -10.53 -1.39
N PHE A 126 7.55 -10.64 -0.18
CA PHE A 126 7.39 -9.46 0.69
C PHE A 126 8.74 -8.90 1.15
N ALA A 127 9.68 -9.74 1.55
CA ALA A 127 11.02 -9.31 1.95
C ALA A 127 11.75 -8.60 0.81
N MET A 128 11.67 -9.11 -0.42
CA MET A 128 12.21 -8.43 -1.61
C MET A 128 11.56 -7.04 -1.82
N GLY A 129 10.25 -6.94 -1.65
CA GLY A 129 9.55 -5.65 -1.71
C GLY A 129 10.02 -4.65 -0.65
N TYR A 130 10.29 -5.13 0.58
CA TYR A 130 10.85 -4.32 1.65
C TYR A 130 12.31 -3.92 1.41
N PHE A 131 13.09 -4.76 0.74
CA PHE A 131 14.48 -4.47 0.41
C PHE A 131 14.60 -3.48 -0.77
N PHE A 132 13.96 -3.79 -1.90
CA PHE A 132 14.06 -2.95 -3.10
C PHE A 132 13.24 -1.67 -3.01
N GLY A 133 12.15 -1.67 -2.24
CA GLY A 133 11.28 -0.50 -2.08
C GLY A 133 12.02 0.77 -1.63
N PRO A 134 12.75 0.75 -0.49
CA PRO A 134 13.54 1.87 -0.02
C PRO A 134 14.62 2.31 -0.99
N PHE A 135 15.32 1.35 -1.60
CA PHE A 135 16.39 1.63 -2.56
C PHE A 135 15.88 2.40 -3.78
N ILE A 136 14.79 1.92 -4.39
CA ILE A 136 14.17 2.58 -5.56
C ILE A 136 13.61 3.94 -5.16
N SER A 137 12.89 4.02 -4.04
CA SER A 137 12.30 5.26 -3.55
C SER A 137 13.35 6.31 -3.23
N GLY A 138 14.44 5.92 -2.56
CA GLY A 138 15.56 6.81 -2.27
C GLY A 138 16.18 7.39 -3.54
N ARG A 139 16.50 6.53 -4.51
CA ARG A 139 17.05 6.96 -5.80
C ARG A 139 16.15 7.95 -6.54
N ILE A 140 14.84 7.69 -6.60
CA ILE A 140 13.88 8.58 -7.26
C ILE A 140 13.79 9.92 -6.52
N LEU A 141 13.75 9.88 -5.18
CA LEU A 141 13.74 11.09 -4.35
C LEU A 141 15.02 11.92 -4.49
N ASP A 142 16.17 11.29 -4.69
CA ASP A 142 17.44 11.99 -4.90
C ASP A 142 17.51 12.61 -6.30
N LEU A 143 16.93 11.97 -7.32
CA LEU A 143 16.91 12.47 -8.69
C LEU A 143 15.88 13.57 -8.91
N PHE A 144 14.69 13.44 -8.40
CA PHE A 144 13.55 14.34 -8.66
C PHE A 144 13.26 15.31 -7.51
N GLY A 145 13.79 15.07 -6.31
CA GLY A 145 13.55 15.89 -5.13
C GLY A 145 12.21 15.65 -4.42
N TYR A 146 11.26 14.96 -5.07
CA TYR A 146 9.91 14.68 -4.57
C TYR A 146 9.39 13.30 -4.98
N ALA A 147 8.42 12.76 -4.24
CA ALA A 147 7.92 11.39 -4.43
C ALA A 147 6.69 11.28 -5.35
N SER A 148 6.23 12.35 -5.97
CA SER A 148 5.00 12.34 -6.79
C SER A 148 5.05 11.29 -7.91
N VAL A 149 6.20 11.13 -8.58
CA VAL A 149 6.41 10.13 -9.63
C VAL A 149 6.24 8.71 -9.09
N ILE A 150 6.70 8.45 -7.87
CA ILE A 150 6.57 7.15 -7.20
C ILE A 150 5.08 6.85 -6.96
N TRP A 151 4.35 7.82 -6.40
CA TRP A 151 2.93 7.65 -6.09
C TRP A 151 2.10 7.39 -7.35
N LEU A 152 2.37 8.13 -8.41
CA LEU A 152 1.71 7.93 -9.70
C LEU A 152 2.01 6.53 -10.27
N SER A 153 3.28 6.11 -10.24
CA SER A 153 3.72 4.79 -10.74
C SER A 153 3.04 3.64 -9.96
N ILE A 154 2.95 3.73 -8.63
CA ILE A 154 2.27 2.74 -7.80
C ILE A 154 0.79 2.69 -8.13
N SER A 155 0.14 3.85 -8.28
CA SER A 155 -1.28 3.93 -8.63
C SER A 155 -1.58 3.22 -9.95
N PHE A 156 -0.82 3.52 -11.00
CA PHE A 156 -0.95 2.86 -12.30
C PHE A 156 -0.65 1.36 -12.25
N ALA A 157 0.40 0.95 -11.55
CA ALA A 157 0.74 -0.47 -11.41
C ALA A 157 -0.39 -1.25 -10.74
N CYS A 158 -0.95 -0.75 -9.63
CA CYS A 158 -2.08 -1.36 -8.94
C CYS A 158 -3.32 -1.42 -9.83
N PHE A 159 -3.60 -0.37 -10.59
CA PHE A 159 -4.73 -0.32 -11.51
C PHE A 159 -4.59 -1.32 -12.66
N ILE A 160 -3.41 -1.44 -13.27
CA ILE A 160 -3.13 -2.42 -14.33
C ILE A 160 -3.31 -3.85 -13.81
N ILE A 161 -2.74 -4.17 -12.63
CA ILE A 161 -2.88 -5.50 -12.02
C ILE A 161 -4.36 -5.78 -11.72
N PHE A 162 -5.10 -4.79 -11.20
CA PHE A 162 -6.54 -4.92 -10.99
C PHE A 162 -7.29 -5.23 -12.29
N ALA A 163 -7.00 -4.52 -13.38
CA ALA A 163 -7.63 -4.74 -14.68
C ALA A 163 -7.33 -6.15 -15.24
N ILE A 164 -6.11 -6.64 -15.08
CA ILE A 164 -5.72 -8.01 -15.47
C ILE A 164 -6.51 -9.05 -14.66
N LEU A 165 -6.61 -8.88 -13.34
CA LEU A 165 -7.38 -9.78 -12.48
C LEU A 165 -8.89 -9.73 -12.77
N PHE A 166 -9.39 -8.58 -13.25
CA PHE A 166 -10.78 -8.45 -13.63
C PHE A 166 -11.09 -9.22 -14.93
N LYS A 167 -10.22 -9.11 -15.95
CA LYS A 167 -10.39 -9.81 -17.24
C LYS A 167 -10.27 -11.34 -17.15
N ARG A 168 -9.55 -11.88 -16.19
CA ARG A 168 -9.37 -13.34 -16.04
C ARG A 168 -10.58 -14.06 -15.44
N LEU A 169 -11.62 -13.35 -15.04
CA LEU A 169 -12.83 -13.88 -14.41
C LEU A 169 -14.08 -13.78 -15.31
N PHE A 170 -13.95 -13.18 -16.48
CA PHE A 170 -14.88 -13.21 -17.60
C PHE A 170 -14.25 -13.94 -18.79
#